data_b50923a1d7caae80a3d17a63fe9cf023
#
_entry.id   b50923a1d7caae80a3d17a63fe9cf023
#
_cell.length_a   1.000
_cell.length_b   1.000
_cell.length_c   1.000
_cell.angle_alpha   90.00
_cell.angle_beta   90.00
_cell.angle_gamma   90.00
#
_symmetry.space_group_name_H-M   'P 1'
#
loop_
_entity.id
_entity.type
_entity.pdbx_description
1 polymer ?
#
loop_
_entity_poly.entity_id
_entity_poly.type
_entity_poly.pdbx_seq_one_letter_code
_entity_poly.pdbx_strand_id
1 'polypeptide(L)'
;MMPHPVVIKIGGALLDDEKAARQLMTRIKTLQQHRAVIVVHGGGPMVETMMTGMGLTSEKVDGLRVTPDAHMPVICGALAGSANKQLCALAIGAGITPTGLSLMDGNMLTCQAIASELGAVGQATPNSSVLLELLIGEQFLPVISSIGCSKNGRLLNINADQAATAVAQLMGAELLFLSNVEGVLDEHGQRLATLDKAQLASLVQTGVITDGMKVKTDAALQAALQLKRPVFIGS
;
A
#
# COMPACT_ATOMS: atom_id res chain seq x y z
N MET A 1 -7.13 11.56 24.45
CA MET A 1 -6.28 10.59 23.72
C MET A 1 -6.62 10.74 22.24
N MET A 2 -5.67 11.06 21.36
CA MET A 2 -5.98 11.10 19.92
C MET A 2 -6.44 9.72 19.45
N PRO A 3 -7.42 9.64 18.55
CA PRO A 3 -7.84 8.37 17.98
C PRO A 3 -6.64 7.68 17.29
N HIS A 4 -6.67 6.35 17.23
CA HIS A 4 -5.62 5.58 16.57
C HIS A 4 -5.36 6.11 15.16
N PRO A 5 -4.10 6.17 14.70
CA PRO A 5 -3.81 6.58 13.34
C PRO A 5 -4.47 5.62 12.34
N VAL A 6 -4.67 6.09 11.12
CA VAL A 6 -5.12 5.26 10.00
C VAL A 6 -4.04 5.17 8.93
N VAL A 7 -3.77 3.97 8.48
CA VAL A 7 -2.97 3.70 7.29
C VAL A 7 -3.91 3.52 6.11
N ILE A 8 -3.72 4.31 5.08
CA ILE A 8 -4.47 4.24 3.83
C ILE A 8 -3.55 3.67 2.76
N LYS A 9 -3.87 2.47 2.27
CA LYS A 9 -3.16 1.89 1.14
C LYS A 9 -3.80 2.37 -0.17
N ILE A 10 -2.99 2.96 -1.04
CA ILE A 10 -3.40 3.44 -2.35
C ILE A 10 -2.88 2.50 -3.43
N GLY A 11 -3.78 1.98 -4.27
CA GLY A 11 -3.43 1.18 -5.45
C GLY A 11 -2.92 2.05 -6.61
N GLY A 12 -2.09 1.48 -7.48
CA GLY A 12 -1.49 2.20 -8.62
C GLY A 12 -2.50 2.80 -9.60
N ALA A 13 -3.64 2.14 -9.81
CA ALA A 13 -4.68 2.64 -10.71
C ALA A 13 -5.27 4.01 -10.30
N LEU A 14 -5.21 4.36 -9.02
CA LEU A 14 -5.65 5.68 -8.56
C LEU A 14 -4.69 6.80 -9.01
N LEU A 15 -3.41 6.48 -9.21
CA LEU A 15 -2.41 7.45 -9.70
C LEU A 15 -2.63 7.81 -11.17
N ASP A 16 -3.31 6.95 -11.92
CA ASP A 16 -3.63 7.17 -13.34
C ASP A 16 -4.91 8.03 -13.51
N ASP A 17 -5.70 8.21 -12.44
CA ASP A 17 -6.87 9.10 -12.39
C ASP A 17 -6.58 10.32 -11.53
N GLU A 18 -6.08 11.38 -12.15
CA GLU A 18 -5.71 12.62 -11.46
C GLU A 18 -6.89 13.24 -10.70
N LYS A 19 -8.11 13.15 -11.22
CA LYS A 19 -9.31 13.69 -10.58
C LYS A 19 -9.63 12.92 -9.30
N ALA A 20 -9.64 11.61 -9.36
CA ALA A 20 -9.87 10.76 -8.19
C ALA A 20 -8.76 10.95 -7.13
N ALA A 21 -7.49 11.05 -7.57
CA ALA A 21 -6.36 11.29 -6.68
C ALA A 21 -6.46 12.66 -5.96
N ARG A 22 -6.87 13.73 -6.65
CA ARG A 22 -7.12 15.04 -6.03
C ARG A 22 -8.28 15.01 -5.03
N GLN A 23 -9.37 14.34 -5.35
CA GLN A 23 -10.50 14.15 -4.44
C GLN A 23 -10.08 13.39 -3.17
N LEU A 24 -9.27 12.34 -3.33
CA LEU A 24 -8.72 11.61 -2.20
C LEU A 24 -7.88 12.52 -1.29
N MET A 25 -6.99 13.35 -1.84
CA MET A 25 -6.19 14.26 -1.01
C MET A 25 -7.07 15.27 -0.24
N THR A 26 -8.15 15.74 -0.83
CA THR A 26 -9.13 16.59 -0.13
C THR A 26 -9.78 15.85 1.04
N ARG A 27 -10.17 14.57 0.86
CA ARG A 27 -10.72 13.73 1.93
C ARG A 27 -9.68 13.45 3.03
N ILE A 28 -8.43 13.17 2.65
CA ILE A 28 -7.32 12.97 3.60
C ILE A 28 -7.11 14.24 4.44
N LYS A 29 -7.12 15.43 3.83
CA LYS A 29 -7.02 16.70 4.56
C LYS A 29 -8.11 16.86 5.62
N THR A 30 -9.35 16.54 5.27
CA THR A 30 -10.46 16.57 6.23
C THR A 30 -10.26 15.51 7.34
N LEU A 31 -9.80 14.33 7.00
CA LEU A 31 -9.55 13.26 7.98
C LEU A 31 -8.42 13.62 8.95
N GLN A 32 -7.37 14.32 8.49
CA GLN A 32 -6.25 14.77 9.33
C GLN A 32 -6.68 15.77 10.42
N GLN A 33 -7.82 16.43 10.27
CA GLN A 33 -8.38 17.29 11.33
C GLN A 33 -8.82 16.50 12.57
N HIS A 34 -9.05 15.21 12.43
CA HIS A 34 -9.61 14.35 13.48
C HIS A 34 -8.68 13.23 13.91
N ARG A 35 -7.75 12.80 13.05
CA ARG A 35 -6.81 11.71 13.35
C ARG A 35 -5.56 11.76 12.44
N ALA A 36 -4.48 11.17 12.90
CA ALA A 36 -3.28 11.02 12.08
C ALA A 36 -3.54 10.06 10.91
N VAL A 37 -3.02 10.43 9.74
CA VAL A 37 -3.13 9.65 8.50
C VAL A 37 -1.73 9.32 7.99
N ILE A 38 -1.53 8.09 7.55
CA ILE A 38 -0.31 7.62 6.89
C ILE A 38 -0.75 7.01 5.56
N VAL A 39 -0.12 7.38 4.46
CA VAL A 39 -0.36 6.81 3.15
C VAL A 39 0.73 5.81 2.81
N VAL A 40 0.33 4.61 2.37
CA VAL A 40 1.23 3.62 1.77
C VAL A 40 0.77 3.36 0.35
N HIS A 41 1.68 3.37 -0.61
CA HIS A 41 1.32 3.21 -2.01
C HIS A 41 2.20 2.20 -2.74
N GLY A 42 1.62 1.59 -3.76
CA GLY A 42 2.33 0.93 -4.84
C GLY A 42 2.48 1.85 -6.05
N GLY A 43 2.53 1.27 -7.23
CA GLY A 43 2.66 2.01 -8.49
C GLY A 43 2.91 1.07 -9.66
N GLY A 44 2.21 -0.08 -9.66
CA GLY A 44 2.39 -1.12 -10.69
C GLY A 44 2.35 -0.58 -12.11
N PRO A 45 1.34 0.23 -12.51
CA PRO A 45 1.30 0.84 -13.85
C PRO A 45 2.50 1.72 -14.16
N MET A 46 2.95 2.56 -13.21
CA MET A 46 4.16 3.38 -13.38
C MET A 46 5.42 2.53 -13.60
N VAL A 47 5.55 1.45 -12.82
CA VAL A 47 6.66 0.49 -13.01
C VAL A 47 6.62 -0.14 -14.39
N GLU A 48 5.44 -0.60 -14.85
CA GLU A 48 5.29 -1.18 -16.19
C GLU A 48 5.67 -0.18 -17.29
N THR A 49 5.18 1.06 -17.19
CA THR A 49 5.50 2.12 -18.15
C THR A 49 7.01 2.38 -18.22
N MET A 50 7.68 2.51 -17.07
CA MET A 50 9.11 2.79 -17.04
C MET A 50 9.94 1.60 -17.51
N MET A 51 9.59 0.38 -17.11
CA MET A 51 10.28 -0.84 -17.57
C MET A 51 10.14 -1.01 -19.09
N THR A 52 8.91 -0.88 -19.62
CA THR A 52 8.65 -0.96 -21.07
C THR A 52 9.43 0.10 -21.84
N GLY A 53 9.43 1.36 -21.34
CA GLY A 53 10.18 2.45 -21.95
C GLY A 53 11.70 2.22 -21.99
N MET A 54 12.23 1.36 -21.11
CA MET A 54 13.63 0.95 -21.06
C MET A 54 13.89 -0.41 -21.74
N GLY A 55 12.90 -1.00 -22.41
CA GLY A 55 13.03 -2.30 -23.07
C GLY A 55 13.14 -3.48 -22.11
N LEU A 56 12.72 -3.32 -20.84
CA LEU A 56 12.74 -4.36 -19.83
C LEU A 56 11.40 -5.10 -19.81
N THR A 57 11.46 -6.43 -19.67
CA THR A 57 10.26 -7.28 -19.50
C THR A 57 9.88 -7.38 -18.03
N SER A 58 8.57 -7.47 -17.77
CA SER A 58 8.02 -7.66 -16.45
C SER A 58 7.27 -8.97 -16.38
N GLU A 59 7.58 -9.78 -15.39
CA GLU A 59 6.91 -11.05 -15.08
C GLU A 59 6.32 -11.00 -13.68
N LYS A 60 5.19 -11.71 -13.49
CA LYS A 60 4.56 -11.85 -12.18
C LYS A 60 4.28 -13.32 -11.88
N VAL A 61 4.59 -13.73 -10.66
CA VAL A 61 4.28 -15.05 -10.12
C VAL A 61 3.44 -14.83 -8.86
N ASP A 62 2.26 -15.41 -8.80
CA ASP A 62 1.31 -15.27 -7.67
C ASP A 62 1.04 -13.81 -7.26
N GLY A 63 0.96 -12.92 -8.25
CA GLY A 63 0.74 -11.48 -8.03
C GLY A 63 1.99 -10.68 -7.59
N LEU A 64 3.11 -11.35 -7.34
CA LEU A 64 4.40 -10.72 -7.03
C LEU A 64 5.20 -10.49 -8.32
N ARG A 65 5.77 -9.30 -8.48
CA ARG A 65 6.64 -9.00 -9.62
C ARG A 65 8.00 -9.63 -9.41
N VAL A 66 8.39 -10.57 -10.27
CA VAL A 66 9.76 -11.05 -10.35
C VAL A 66 10.70 -9.86 -10.57
N THR A 67 11.65 -9.69 -9.69
CA THR A 67 12.47 -8.47 -9.61
C THR A 67 13.96 -8.82 -9.60
N PRO A 68 14.59 -9.04 -10.76
CA PRO A 68 16.05 -9.15 -10.84
C PRO A 68 16.72 -7.91 -10.23
N ASP A 69 17.87 -8.07 -9.58
CA ASP A 69 18.59 -6.94 -8.96
C ASP A 69 18.88 -5.83 -9.99
N ALA A 70 19.15 -6.17 -11.24
CA ALA A 70 19.37 -5.21 -12.33
C ALA A 70 18.14 -4.32 -12.61
N HIS A 71 16.93 -4.77 -12.28
CA HIS A 71 15.68 -4.00 -12.46
C HIS A 71 15.39 -3.08 -11.27
N MET A 72 16.03 -3.29 -10.11
CA MET A 72 15.75 -2.50 -8.90
C MET A 72 15.94 -0.99 -9.07
N PRO A 73 16.95 -0.46 -9.80
CA PRO A 73 17.05 0.98 -9.99
C PRO A 73 15.82 1.58 -10.68
N VAL A 74 15.27 0.90 -11.69
CA VAL A 74 14.06 1.34 -12.41
C VAL A 74 12.84 1.26 -11.50
N ILE A 75 12.65 0.15 -10.79
CA ILE A 75 11.52 -0.07 -9.89
C ILE A 75 11.56 0.91 -8.71
N CYS A 76 12.73 1.13 -8.12
CA CYS A 76 12.92 2.13 -7.07
C CYS A 76 12.63 3.55 -7.59
N GLY A 77 13.13 3.92 -8.76
CA GLY A 77 12.85 5.20 -9.41
C GLY A 77 11.37 5.42 -9.71
N ALA A 78 10.68 4.37 -10.16
CA ALA A 78 9.23 4.41 -10.41
C ALA A 78 8.43 4.59 -9.12
N LEU A 79 8.71 3.78 -8.09
CA LEU A 79 7.91 3.75 -6.85
C LEU A 79 8.32 4.85 -5.87
N ALA A 80 9.58 4.90 -5.43
CA ALA A 80 10.06 5.85 -4.43
C ALA A 80 10.36 7.24 -5.04
N GLY A 81 10.61 7.30 -6.34
CA GLY A 81 10.75 8.54 -7.10
C GLY A 81 9.40 9.04 -7.62
N SER A 82 9.04 8.63 -8.83
CA SER A 82 7.93 9.23 -9.61
C SER A 82 6.59 9.12 -8.92
N ALA A 83 6.13 7.92 -8.59
CA ALA A 83 4.81 7.72 -7.96
C ALA A 83 4.70 8.40 -6.59
N ASN A 84 5.75 8.27 -5.77
CA ASN A 84 5.80 8.91 -4.45
C ASN A 84 5.72 10.44 -4.57
N LYS A 85 6.50 11.04 -5.46
CA LYS A 85 6.53 12.50 -5.62
C LYS A 85 5.27 13.05 -6.28
N GLN A 86 4.61 12.29 -7.15
CA GLN A 86 3.29 12.67 -7.66
C GLN A 86 2.26 12.75 -6.52
N LEU A 87 2.21 11.77 -5.63
CA LEU A 87 1.30 11.81 -4.45
C LEU A 87 1.64 12.98 -3.52
N CYS A 88 2.91 13.24 -3.26
CA CYS A 88 3.33 14.39 -2.46
C CYS A 88 2.91 15.72 -3.13
N ALA A 89 3.07 15.85 -4.44
CA ALA A 89 2.65 17.06 -5.17
C ALA A 89 1.13 17.27 -5.10
N LEU A 90 0.34 16.20 -5.24
CA LEU A 90 -1.12 16.25 -5.08
C LEU A 90 -1.53 16.64 -3.65
N ALA A 91 -0.83 16.13 -2.64
CA ALA A 91 -1.06 16.49 -1.24
C ALA A 91 -0.76 17.99 -0.99
N ILE A 92 0.37 18.52 -1.52
CA ILE A 92 0.69 19.95 -1.45
C ILE A 92 -0.41 20.76 -2.12
N GLY A 93 -0.88 20.35 -3.29
CA GLY A 93 -1.98 21.04 -3.99
C GLY A 93 -3.30 21.06 -3.21
N ALA A 94 -3.50 20.12 -2.28
CA ALA A 94 -4.63 20.10 -1.35
C ALA A 94 -4.35 20.87 -0.04
N GLY A 95 -3.17 21.48 0.11
CA GLY A 95 -2.75 22.21 1.31
C GLY A 95 -2.39 21.28 2.47
N ILE A 96 -1.88 20.08 2.19
CA ILE A 96 -1.31 19.14 3.14
C ILE A 96 0.22 19.29 3.10
N THR A 97 0.90 19.04 4.21
CA THR A 97 2.35 18.99 4.29
C THR A 97 2.83 17.53 4.23
N PRO A 98 3.18 16.99 3.05
CA PRO A 98 3.60 15.60 2.93
C PRO A 98 5.09 15.41 3.20
N THR A 99 5.45 14.20 3.63
CA THR A 99 6.83 13.71 3.64
C THR A 99 6.88 12.40 2.86
N GLY A 100 7.57 12.41 1.71
CA GLY A 100 7.74 11.21 0.87
C GLY A 100 8.86 10.34 1.39
N LEU A 101 8.54 9.08 1.68
CA LEU A 101 9.38 8.07 2.31
C LEU A 101 9.35 6.74 1.55
N SER A 102 10.26 5.87 1.93
CA SER A 102 10.25 4.44 1.65
C SER A 102 10.20 3.65 2.97
N LEU A 103 10.03 2.34 2.92
CA LEU A 103 9.89 1.51 4.13
C LEU A 103 11.17 1.46 4.99
N MET A 104 12.33 1.75 4.40
CA MET A 104 13.63 1.71 5.09
C MET A 104 13.98 3.00 5.82
N ASP A 105 13.33 4.13 5.50
CA ASP A 105 13.67 5.43 6.07
C ASP A 105 13.39 5.43 7.58
N GLY A 106 14.31 5.99 8.35
CA GLY A 106 14.23 5.96 9.83
C GLY A 106 14.27 4.55 10.43
N ASN A 107 14.70 3.54 9.67
CA ASN A 107 14.65 2.13 10.09
C ASN A 107 13.23 1.68 10.51
N MET A 108 12.19 2.21 9.85
CA MET A 108 10.81 1.90 10.19
C MET A 108 10.50 0.40 10.08
N LEU A 109 10.92 -0.20 8.98
CA LEU A 109 10.73 -1.63 8.74
C LEU A 109 12.06 -2.32 8.41
N THR A 110 12.19 -3.56 8.83
CA THR A 110 13.26 -4.46 8.39
C THR A 110 12.72 -5.37 7.29
N CYS A 111 13.45 -5.52 6.18
CA CYS A 111 13.00 -6.36 5.08
C CYS A 111 13.94 -7.55 4.85
N GLN A 112 13.35 -8.66 4.38
CA GLN A 112 14.07 -9.88 3.99
C GLN A 112 13.57 -10.37 2.64
N ALA A 113 14.48 -10.85 1.78
CA ALA A 113 14.10 -11.53 0.55
C ALA A 113 13.32 -12.81 0.86
N ILE A 114 12.28 -13.11 0.08
CA ILE A 114 11.39 -14.26 0.35
C ILE A 114 11.80 -15.51 -0.42
N ALA A 115 12.27 -15.38 -1.67
CA ALA A 115 12.64 -16.51 -2.52
C ALA A 115 13.67 -16.09 -3.56
N SER A 116 14.64 -16.94 -3.85
CA SER A 116 15.73 -16.63 -4.79
C SER A 116 15.23 -16.46 -6.23
N GLU A 117 14.22 -17.25 -6.63
CA GLU A 117 13.60 -17.22 -7.95
C GLU A 117 12.82 -15.93 -8.24
N LEU A 118 12.40 -15.22 -7.19
CA LEU A 118 11.73 -13.92 -7.32
C LEU A 118 12.73 -12.74 -7.36
N GLY A 119 14.01 -12.99 -7.09
CA GLY A 119 15.06 -11.97 -7.08
C GLY A 119 14.96 -11.04 -5.86
N ALA A 120 14.89 -9.72 -6.10
CA ALA A 120 14.82 -8.71 -5.06
C ALA A 120 13.39 -8.46 -4.53
N VAL A 121 12.57 -9.48 -4.45
CA VAL A 121 11.25 -9.42 -3.81
C VAL A 121 11.41 -9.76 -2.33
N GLY A 122 10.75 -8.99 -1.46
CA GLY A 122 10.88 -9.17 -0.03
C GLY A 122 9.58 -9.08 0.74
N GLN A 123 9.69 -9.38 2.02
CA GLN A 123 8.67 -9.14 3.04
C GLN A 123 9.20 -8.16 4.08
N ALA A 124 8.30 -7.37 4.68
CA ALA A 124 8.63 -6.35 5.65
C ALA A 124 8.09 -6.71 7.04
N THR A 125 8.86 -6.41 8.08
CA THR A 125 8.47 -6.55 9.49
C THR A 125 8.68 -5.23 10.24
N PRO A 126 7.81 -4.88 11.21
CA PRO A 126 7.95 -3.69 12.04
C PRO A 126 9.30 -3.63 12.77
N ASN A 127 9.88 -2.43 12.87
CA ASN A 127 11.12 -2.21 13.62
C ASN A 127 11.05 -0.96 14.51
N SER A 128 10.98 0.27 13.95
CA SER A 128 10.98 1.51 14.74
C SER A 128 9.87 2.46 14.29
N SER A 129 8.99 2.87 15.20
CA SER A 129 7.91 3.82 14.96
C SER A 129 8.36 5.30 15.07
N VAL A 130 9.56 5.56 15.60
CA VAL A 130 10.02 6.91 16.01
C VAL A 130 9.84 7.96 14.90
N LEU A 131 10.26 7.67 13.66
CA LEU A 131 10.12 8.62 12.57
C LEU A 131 8.66 8.96 12.27
N LEU A 132 7.79 7.94 12.21
CA LEU A 132 6.37 8.15 11.92
C LEU A 132 5.67 8.89 13.07
N GLU A 133 5.98 8.56 14.32
CA GLU A 133 5.44 9.26 15.50
C GLU A 133 5.81 10.75 15.48
N LEU A 134 7.06 11.10 15.18
CA LEU A 134 7.50 12.48 15.03
C LEU A 134 6.75 13.19 13.90
N LEU A 135 6.66 12.58 12.72
CA LEU A 135 6.00 13.21 11.57
C LEU A 135 4.51 13.45 11.81
N ILE A 136 3.78 12.45 12.31
CA ILE A 136 2.35 12.63 12.59
C ILE A 136 2.09 13.55 13.77
N GLY A 137 3.00 13.61 14.75
CA GLY A 137 2.95 14.56 15.87
C GLY A 137 3.04 16.01 15.39
N GLU A 138 3.84 16.26 14.36
CA GLU A 138 3.98 17.57 13.69
C GLU A 138 2.99 17.77 12.53
N GLN A 139 1.95 16.94 12.45
CA GLN A 139 0.87 17.01 11.44
C GLN A 139 1.32 16.82 9.99
N PHE A 140 2.49 16.24 9.74
CA PHE A 140 2.89 15.82 8.40
C PHE A 140 2.03 14.64 7.92
N LEU A 141 1.93 14.50 6.60
CA LEU A 141 1.39 13.31 5.95
C LEU A 141 2.56 12.43 5.46
N PRO A 142 2.91 11.34 6.17
CA PRO A 142 3.84 10.37 5.62
C PRO A 142 3.25 9.70 4.38
N VAL A 143 3.97 9.73 3.26
CA VAL A 143 3.63 9.08 1.99
C VAL A 143 4.72 8.06 1.70
N ILE A 144 4.43 6.78 1.91
CA ILE A 144 5.43 5.70 1.96
C ILE A 144 5.31 4.83 0.73
N SER A 145 6.38 4.72 -0.05
CA SER A 145 6.48 3.76 -1.17
C SER A 145 6.83 2.37 -0.66
N SER A 146 6.46 1.34 -1.42
CA SER A 146 6.70 -0.06 -1.07
C SER A 146 8.13 -0.55 -1.39
N ILE A 147 9.12 0.34 -1.28
CA ILE A 147 10.54 0.00 -1.39
C ILE A 147 11.14 -0.14 0.01
N GLY A 148 11.79 -1.26 0.27
CA GLY A 148 12.51 -1.51 1.51
C GLY A 148 13.95 -1.91 1.27
N CYS A 149 14.67 -2.23 2.35
CA CYS A 149 16.00 -2.83 2.23
C CYS A 149 16.20 -3.92 3.30
N SER A 150 17.08 -4.86 2.99
CA SER A 150 17.56 -5.86 3.93
C SER A 150 18.62 -5.27 4.88
N LYS A 151 18.93 -6.00 5.95
CA LYS A 151 19.95 -5.58 6.94
C LYS A 151 21.33 -5.30 6.35
N ASN A 152 21.66 -5.92 5.22
CA ASN A 152 22.93 -5.71 4.49
C ASN A 152 22.84 -4.66 3.39
N GLY A 153 21.76 -3.87 3.36
CA GLY A 153 21.59 -2.75 2.42
C GLY A 153 21.08 -3.11 1.02
N ARG A 154 20.72 -4.38 0.74
CA ARG A 154 20.12 -4.76 -0.54
C ARG A 154 18.70 -4.20 -0.63
N LEU A 155 18.40 -3.43 -1.69
CA LEU A 155 17.07 -2.92 -1.96
C LEU A 155 16.11 -4.07 -2.31
N LEU A 156 14.87 -3.96 -1.84
CA LEU A 156 13.82 -4.96 -2.03
C LEU A 156 12.52 -4.30 -2.45
N ASN A 157 11.85 -4.92 -3.42
CA ASN A 157 10.50 -4.61 -3.85
C ASN A 157 9.52 -5.36 -2.96
N ILE A 158 8.71 -4.64 -2.20
CA ILE A 158 7.72 -5.20 -1.28
C ILE A 158 6.33 -5.06 -1.89
N ASN A 159 5.46 -6.08 -1.73
CA ASN A 159 4.08 -5.96 -2.11
C ASN A 159 3.41 -4.83 -1.29
N ALA A 160 2.72 -3.90 -1.96
CA ALA A 160 2.18 -2.70 -1.31
C ALA A 160 1.11 -2.99 -0.24
N ASP A 161 0.35 -4.09 -0.37
CA ASP A 161 -0.63 -4.51 0.64
C ASP A 161 0.09 -5.04 1.89
N GLN A 162 1.15 -5.83 1.71
CA GLN A 162 2.01 -6.28 2.80
C GLN A 162 2.75 -5.12 3.46
N ALA A 163 3.26 -4.17 2.67
CA ALA A 163 3.90 -2.96 3.18
C ALA A 163 2.94 -2.15 4.07
N ALA A 164 1.71 -1.91 3.60
CA ALA A 164 0.70 -1.19 4.37
C ALA A 164 0.30 -1.94 5.66
N THR A 165 0.21 -3.27 5.59
CA THR A 165 -0.05 -4.10 6.77
C THR A 165 1.06 -3.99 7.81
N ALA A 166 2.33 -4.04 7.38
CA ALA A 166 3.48 -3.90 8.29
C ALA A 166 3.56 -2.49 8.92
N VAL A 167 3.24 -1.42 8.15
CA VAL A 167 3.15 -0.05 8.68
C VAL A 167 1.99 0.07 9.67
N ALA A 168 0.82 -0.50 9.36
CA ALA A 168 -0.32 -0.50 10.28
C ALA A 168 -0.01 -1.26 11.57
N GLN A 169 0.71 -2.37 11.49
CA GLN A 169 1.17 -3.13 12.64
C GLN A 169 2.15 -2.31 13.49
N LEU A 170 3.14 -1.65 12.85
CA LEU A 170 4.12 -0.80 13.51
C LEU A 170 3.46 0.31 14.33
N MET A 171 2.43 0.94 13.78
CA MET A 171 1.76 2.11 14.36
C MET A 171 0.54 1.76 15.22
N GLY A 172 0.18 0.49 15.35
CA GLY A 172 -1.10 0.11 15.96
C GLY A 172 -2.31 0.75 15.27
N ALA A 173 -2.20 1.01 13.96
CA ALA A 173 -3.16 1.77 13.17
C ALA A 173 -4.32 0.91 12.64
N GLU A 174 -5.44 1.56 12.33
CA GLU A 174 -6.45 0.99 11.43
C GLU A 174 -5.89 0.94 10.00
N LEU A 175 -6.36 -0.03 9.21
CA LEU A 175 -5.92 -0.20 7.82
C LEU A 175 -7.11 -0.11 6.88
N LEU A 176 -7.00 0.77 5.88
CA LEU A 176 -7.94 0.95 4.80
C LEU A 176 -7.25 0.65 3.45
N PHE A 177 -7.75 -0.34 2.73
CA PHE A 177 -7.38 -0.59 1.34
C PHE A 177 -8.30 0.20 0.43
N LEU A 178 -7.79 1.27 -0.16
CA LEU A 178 -8.50 2.01 -1.20
C LEU A 178 -8.44 1.29 -2.53
N SER A 179 -9.57 1.24 -3.18
CA SER A 179 -9.84 0.53 -4.42
C SER A 179 -10.73 1.40 -5.32
N ASN A 180 -10.83 1.03 -6.58
CA ASN A 180 -11.77 1.60 -7.54
C ASN A 180 -13.21 1.04 -7.40
N VAL A 181 -13.48 0.30 -6.33
CA VAL A 181 -14.80 -0.27 -6.01
C VAL A 181 -15.19 0.14 -4.60
N GLU A 182 -16.48 0.40 -4.38
CA GLU A 182 -17.03 0.90 -3.11
C GLU A 182 -16.96 -0.12 -1.95
N GLY A 183 -16.59 -1.36 -2.24
CA GLY A 183 -16.48 -2.45 -1.28
C GLY A 183 -16.68 -3.81 -1.95
N VAL A 184 -16.88 -4.84 -1.13
CA VAL A 184 -17.24 -6.18 -1.59
C VAL A 184 -18.75 -6.26 -1.74
N LEU A 185 -19.23 -6.75 -2.89
CA LEU A 185 -20.65 -6.93 -3.17
C LEU A 185 -21.05 -8.39 -3.00
N ASP A 186 -22.30 -8.62 -2.61
CA ASP A 186 -22.94 -9.93 -2.60
C ASP A 186 -23.47 -10.32 -4.00
N GLU A 187 -24.16 -11.46 -4.08
CA GLU A 187 -24.79 -11.97 -5.31
C GLU A 187 -25.92 -11.09 -5.86
N HIS A 188 -26.45 -10.18 -5.04
CA HIS A 188 -27.49 -9.21 -5.41
C HIS A 188 -26.91 -7.81 -5.74
N GLY A 189 -25.57 -7.66 -5.75
CA GLY A 189 -24.89 -6.39 -5.99
C GLY A 189 -24.97 -5.42 -4.78
N GLN A 190 -25.34 -5.91 -3.59
CA GLN A 190 -25.38 -5.10 -2.38
C GLN A 190 -24.02 -5.16 -1.67
N ARG A 191 -23.60 -4.01 -1.12
CA ARG A 191 -22.33 -3.93 -0.40
C ARG A 191 -22.41 -4.65 0.94
N LEU A 192 -21.51 -5.60 1.14
CA LEU A 192 -21.33 -6.29 2.41
C LEU A 192 -20.70 -5.35 3.44
N ALA A 193 -21.33 -5.21 4.60
CA ALA A 193 -20.81 -4.39 5.70
C ALA A 193 -19.60 -5.05 6.38
N THR A 194 -19.63 -6.37 6.48
CA THR A 194 -18.56 -7.21 7.06
C THR A 194 -18.43 -8.48 6.26
N LEU A 195 -17.23 -9.05 6.25
CA LEU A 195 -16.92 -10.28 5.56
C LEU A 195 -15.91 -11.07 6.39
N ASP A 196 -16.27 -12.25 6.83
CA ASP A 196 -15.36 -13.15 7.51
C ASP A 196 -14.72 -14.17 6.55
N LYS A 197 -13.80 -14.99 7.09
CA LYS A 197 -13.09 -16.01 6.29
C LYS A 197 -14.04 -17.05 5.65
N ALA A 198 -15.10 -17.47 6.38
CA ALA A 198 -16.02 -18.49 5.88
C ALA A 198 -16.93 -17.93 4.79
N GLN A 199 -17.44 -16.72 4.98
CA GLN A 199 -18.22 -15.98 3.99
C GLN A 199 -17.39 -15.70 2.72
N LEU A 200 -16.13 -15.27 2.87
CA LEU A 200 -15.23 -15.07 1.73
C LEU A 200 -15.04 -16.35 0.94
N ALA A 201 -14.74 -17.48 1.60
CA ALA A 201 -14.57 -18.77 0.95
C ALA A 201 -15.83 -19.18 0.17
N SER A 202 -17.02 -18.98 0.73
CA SER A 202 -18.30 -19.24 0.08
C SER A 202 -18.50 -18.38 -1.18
N LEU A 203 -18.29 -17.06 -1.08
CA LEU A 203 -18.46 -16.14 -2.20
C LEU A 203 -17.46 -16.39 -3.34
N VAL A 204 -16.26 -16.84 -3.02
CA VAL A 204 -15.27 -17.29 -4.03
C VAL A 204 -15.73 -18.59 -4.68
N GLN A 205 -16.20 -19.57 -3.91
CA GLN A 205 -16.68 -20.84 -4.41
C GLN A 205 -17.91 -20.71 -5.33
N THR A 206 -18.81 -19.78 -5.00
CA THR A 206 -20.01 -19.49 -5.80
C THR A 206 -19.74 -18.59 -7.01
N GLY A 207 -18.51 -18.09 -7.17
CA GLY A 207 -18.12 -17.22 -8.28
C GLY A 207 -18.60 -15.77 -8.17
N VAL A 208 -19.12 -15.36 -7.03
CA VAL A 208 -19.51 -13.95 -6.76
C VAL A 208 -18.26 -13.08 -6.65
N ILE A 209 -17.22 -13.59 -5.98
CA ILE A 209 -15.92 -12.92 -5.88
C ILE A 209 -14.93 -13.63 -6.82
N THR A 210 -14.46 -12.90 -7.84
CA THR A 210 -13.52 -13.41 -8.84
C THR A 210 -12.33 -12.46 -9.04
N ASP A 211 -11.31 -12.92 -9.75
CA ASP A 211 -10.19 -12.14 -10.28
C ASP A 211 -9.60 -11.10 -9.31
N GLY A 212 -9.57 -9.85 -9.73
CA GLY A 212 -8.98 -8.76 -8.98
C GLY A 212 -9.63 -8.49 -7.61
N MET A 213 -10.93 -8.80 -7.44
CA MET A 213 -11.60 -8.68 -6.13
C MET A 213 -11.13 -9.78 -5.19
N LYS A 214 -10.94 -11.01 -5.69
CA LYS A 214 -10.41 -12.13 -4.90
C LYS A 214 -9.02 -11.78 -4.34
N VAL A 215 -8.13 -11.25 -5.18
CA VAL A 215 -6.79 -10.83 -4.73
C VAL A 215 -6.88 -9.78 -3.61
N LYS A 216 -7.77 -8.79 -3.74
CA LYS A 216 -7.95 -7.73 -2.72
C LYS A 216 -8.54 -8.27 -1.42
N THR A 217 -9.54 -9.13 -1.49
CA THR A 217 -10.17 -9.71 -0.30
C THR A 217 -9.25 -10.69 0.42
N ASP A 218 -8.47 -11.47 -0.32
CA ASP A 218 -7.44 -12.34 0.25
C ASP A 218 -6.36 -11.52 0.98
N ALA A 219 -5.87 -10.43 0.36
CA ALA A 219 -4.91 -9.53 1.00
C ALA A 219 -5.48 -8.87 2.26
N ALA A 220 -6.73 -8.40 2.23
CA ALA A 220 -7.41 -7.80 3.38
C ALA A 220 -7.63 -8.83 4.51
N LEU A 221 -8.01 -10.06 4.17
CA LEU A 221 -8.15 -11.13 5.16
C LEU A 221 -6.81 -11.47 5.83
N GLN A 222 -5.73 -11.61 5.06
CA GLN A 222 -4.39 -11.85 5.61
C GLN A 222 -3.96 -10.69 6.51
N ALA A 223 -4.18 -9.45 6.10
CA ALA A 223 -3.90 -8.27 6.91
C ALA A 223 -4.71 -8.27 8.21
N ALA A 224 -6.01 -8.57 8.14
CA ALA A 224 -6.89 -8.62 9.32
C ALA A 224 -6.44 -9.70 10.33
N LEU A 225 -6.04 -10.88 9.84
CA LEU A 225 -5.50 -11.95 10.67
C LEU A 225 -4.17 -11.54 11.34
N GLN A 226 -3.28 -10.89 10.61
CA GLN A 226 -1.98 -10.42 11.12
C GLN A 226 -2.15 -9.29 12.14
N LEU A 227 -3.06 -8.34 11.87
CA LEU A 227 -3.34 -7.20 12.75
C LEU A 227 -4.26 -7.56 13.92
N LYS A 228 -4.94 -8.72 13.87
CA LYS A 228 -5.99 -9.13 14.82
C LYS A 228 -7.10 -8.09 14.99
N ARG A 229 -7.46 -7.42 13.91
CA ARG A 229 -8.50 -6.39 13.84
C ARG A 229 -9.07 -6.27 12.43
N PRO A 230 -10.27 -5.69 12.27
CA PRO A 230 -10.85 -5.47 10.94
C PRO A 230 -9.95 -4.63 10.04
N VAL A 231 -9.98 -4.95 8.73
CA VAL A 231 -9.39 -4.16 7.65
C VAL A 231 -10.51 -3.72 6.73
N PHE A 232 -10.48 -2.47 6.32
CA PHE A 232 -11.53 -1.87 5.51
C PHE A 232 -11.14 -1.90 4.02
N ILE A 233 -12.11 -2.18 3.16
CA ILE A 233 -12.00 -2.05 1.70
C ILE A 233 -13.04 -1.02 1.25
N GLY A 234 -12.61 -0.03 0.46
CA GLY A 234 -13.52 1.01 -0.02
C GLY A 234 -12.92 1.88 -1.12
N SER A 235 -13.64 2.93 -1.50
CA SER A 235 -13.25 3.94 -2.49
C SER A 235 -13.27 5.35 -1.93
#